data_85248e8b2ad3211b91bc8a5c5c3fc668
#
_entry.id   85248e8b2ad3211b91bc8a5c5c3fc668
#
_cell.length_a   1.000
_cell.length_b   1.000
_cell.length_c   1.000
_cell.angle_alpha   90.00
_cell.angle_beta   90.00
_cell.angle_gamma   90.00
#
_symmetry.space_group_name_H-M   'P 1'
#
loop_
_entity.id
_entity.type
_entity.pdbx_description
1 polymer ?
#
loop_
_entity_poly.entity_id
_entity_poly.type
_entity_poly.pdbx_seq_one_letter_code
_entity_poly.pdbx_strand_id
1 'polypeptide(L)'
;MPEFADLRKILMHDHPFTFLLEVVVRTIIMFVIILFALRASGKRGIKQLSVFELVLIIGLGSAAGDPMFYEDVGILPAFVVFLVVITLYIIVTRLSDRFVKVEKILEGEPLYVIRDGKLLMEAFRDSGLSQDEFFAALRLSHVEHLGQVRTVLIETSGEFSILFYADDDVRYGLPIFPDELKQKLAGRTLTVNGNFEYLACTKCGGLHLGIDPLPTCPECEVCEWVPASNAKRID
;
A
#
# COMPACT_ATOMS: atom_id res chain seq x y z
N MET A 1 18.22 -31.13 -36.15
CA MET A 1 17.79 -31.45 -34.76
C MET A 1 18.72 -30.70 -33.86
N PRO A 2 18.29 -29.77 -33.05
CA PRO A 2 19.16 -29.20 -32.05
C PRO A 2 19.55 -30.32 -31.11
N GLU A 3 20.83 -30.66 -31.07
CA GLU A 3 21.42 -31.44 -30.01
C GLU A 3 20.94 -30.78 -28.69
N PHE A 4 20.23 -31.50 -27.88
CA PHE A 4 20.08 -31.19 -26.44
C PHE A 4 21.48 -31.33 -25.86
N ALA A 5 22.29 -30.32 -26.19
CA ALA A 5 23.69 -30.25 -25.89
C ALA A 5 23.84 -30.48 -24.40
N ASP A 6 24.53 -31.56 -24.11
CA ASP A 6 25.22 -31.87 -22.89
C ASP A 6 24.58 -31.25 -21.64
N LEU A 7 23.75 -32.04 -20.94
CA LEU A 7 23.10 -31.64 -19.68
C LEU A 7 24.08 -30.96 -18.71
N ARG A 8 25.34 -31.36 -18.79
CA ARG A 8 26.45 -30.75 -18.06
C ARG A 8 26.66 -29.28 -18.47
N LYS A 9 26.56 -28.97 -19.77
CA LYS A 9 26.76 -27.61 -20.26
C LYS A 9 25.61 -26.68 -19.86
N ILE A 10 24.38 -27.22 -19.77
CA ILE A 10 23.21 -26.49 -19.26
C ILE A 10 23.34 -26.25 -17.75
N LEU A 11 23.84 -27.25 -16.99
CA LEU A 11 23.90 -27.19 -15.53
C LEU A 11 25.15 -26.48 -14.97
N MET A 12 26.28 -26.61 -15.66
CA MET A 12 27.58 -26.17 -15.13
C MET A 12 28.31 -25.19 -16.05
N HIS A 13 27.81 -24.98 -17.28
CA HIS A 13 28.52 -24.27 -18.32
C HIS A 13 29.91 -24.88 -18.49
N ASP A 14 30.96 -24.09 -18.47
CA ASP A 14 32.36 -24.58 -18.57
C ASP A 14 33.06 -24.71 -17.23
N HIS A 15 32.33 -24.50 -16.10
CA HIS A 15 32.91 -24.56 -14.77
C HIS A 15 33.16 -26.00 -14.29
N PRO A 16 34.25 -26.24 -13.55
CA PRO A 16 34.50 -27.53 -12.91
C PRO A 16 33.56 -27.74 -11.72
N PHE A 17 33.36 -29.01 -11.29
CA PHE A 17 32.53 -29.31 -10.10
C PHE A 17 33.09 -28.69 -8.80
N THR A 18 34.37 -28.39 -8.73
CA THR A 18 35.00 -27.69 -7.60
C THR A 18 34.48 -26.26 -7.44
N PHE A 19 34.01 -25.64 -8.52
CA PHE A 19 33.36 -24.32 -8.49
C PHE A 19 32.11 -24.31 -7.63
N LEU A 20 31.34 -25.41 -7.58
CA LEU A 20 30.16 -25.48 -6.72
C LEU A 20 30.53 -25.36 -5.23
N LEU A 21 31.67 -25.90 -4.80
CA LEU A 21 32.14 -25.74 -3.44
C LEU A 21 32.49 -24.26 -3.14
N GLU A 22 33.13 -23.61 -4.10
CA GLU A 22 33.42 -22.16 -4.01
C GLU A 22 32.14 -21.34 -3.89
N VAL A 23 31.13 -21.61 -4.73
CA VAL A 23 29.78 -20.95 -4.65
C VAL A 23 29.15 -21.14 -3.28
N VAL A 24 29.23 -22.36 -2.70
CA VAL A 24 28.71 -22.63 -1.35
C VAL A 24 29.41 -21.75 -0.30
N VAL A 25 30.74 -21.70 -0.33
CA VAL A 25 31.51 -20.89 0.63
C VAL A 25 31.21 -19.41 0.47
N ARG A 26 31.21 -18.89 -0.77
CA ARG A 26 30.86 -17.49 -1.08
C ARG A 26 29.45 -17.13 -0.62
N THR A 27 28.51 -18.04 -0.86
CA THR A 27 27.10 -17.85 -0.44
C THR A 27 26.99 -17.77 1.07
N ILE A 28 27.67 -18.66 1.83
CA ILE A 28 27.66 -18.62 3.29
C ILE A 28 28.22 -17.29 3.80
N ILE A 29 29.36 -16.85 3.26
CA ILE A 29 29.98 -15.58 3.67
C ILE A 29 29.05 -14.41 3.38
N MET A 30 28.50 -14.33 2.17
CA MET A 30 27.60 -13.25 1.79
C MET A 30 26.31 -13.27 2.57
N PHE A 31 25.75 -14.44 2.86
CA PHE A 31 24.59 -14.60 3.74
C PHE A 31 24.82 -13.99 5.14
N VAL A 32 25.98 -14.26 5.72
CA VAL A 32 26.37 -13.69 7.02
C VAL A 32 26.48 -12.16 6.92
N ILE A 33 27.11 -11.63 5.86
CA ILE A 33 27.22 -10.20 5.62
C ILE A 33 25.83 -9.55 5.50
N ILE A 34 24.90 -10.15 4.72
CA ILE A 34 23.53 -9.68 4.57
C ILE A 34 22.82 -9.64 5.93
N LEU A 35 22.92 -10.73 6.73
CA LEU A 35 22.30 -10.79 8.05
C LEU A 35 22.77 -9.65 8.96
N PHE A 36 24.08 -9.39 8.99
CA PHE A 36 24.64 -8.29 9.78
C PHE A 36 24.18 -6.94 9.25
N ALA A 37 24.17 -6.75 7.93
CA ALA A 37 23.71 -5.53 7.28
C ALA A 37 22.24 -5.23 7.61
N LEU A 38 21.34 -6.20 7.45
CA LEU A 38 19.93 -6.06 7.77
C LEU A 38 19.68 -5.88 9.27
N ARG A 39 20.48 -6.51 10.12
CA ARG A 39 20.39 -6.29 11.57
C ARG A 39 20.85 -4.89 11.97
N ALA A 40 21.84 -4.33 11.28
CA ALA A 40 22.33 -2.97 11.51
C ALA A 40 21.33 -1.90 11.05
N SER A 41 20.48 -2.19 10.06
CA SER A 41 19.45 -1.26 9.57
C SER A 41 18.28 -1.09 10.53
N GLY A 42 18.12 -1.92 11.57
CA GLY A 42 17.14 -1.71 12.64
C GLY A 42 16.11 -2.83 12.80
N LYS A 43 15.13 -2.62 13.71
CA LYS A 43 14.12 -3.64 14.09
C LYS A 43 12.73 -3.39 13.46
N ARG A 44 12.59 -2.50 12.49
CA ARG A 44 11.29 -2.24 11.85
C ARG A 44 10.84 -3.53 11.14
N GLY A 45 9.61 -3.94 11.41
CA GLY A 45 9.04 -5.17 10.81
C GLY A 45 8.84 -4.99 9.30
N ILE A 46 8.94 -6.09 8.54
CA ILE A 46 8.79 -6.11 7.06
C ILE A 46 7.48 -5.46 6.59
N LYS A 47 6.44 -5.46 7.44
CA LYS A 47 5.13 -4.85 7.13
C LYS A 47 5.12 -3.31 7.13
N GLN A 48 6.16 -2.65 7.64
CA GLN A 48 6.23 -1.19 7.79
C GLN A 48 7.48 -0.62 7.13
N LEU A 49 7.99 -1.28 6.09
CA LEU A 49 9.12 -0.79 5.33
C LEU A 49 8.72 0.46 4.53
N SER A 50 9.47 1.53 4.69
CA SER A 50 9.35 2.68 3.82
C SER A 50 9.85 2.35 2.40
N VAL A 51 9.44 3.14 1.40
CA VAL A 51 9.95 3.00 0.03
C VAL A 51 11.48 3.08 0.00
N PHE A 52 12.06 3.93 0.85
CA PHE A 52 13.50 4.08 0.99
C PHE A 52 14.17 2.78 1.49
N GLU A 53 13.60 2.12 2.51
CA GLU A 53 14.11 0.85 3.03
C GLU A 53 13.95 -0.29 2.00
N LEU A 54 12.86 -0.29 1.23
CA LEU A 54 12.65 -1.26 0.17
C LEU A 54 13.72 -1.15 -0.93
N VAL A 55 14.02 0.06 -1.40
CA VAL A 55 15.08 0.32 -2.38
C VAL A 55 16.44 -0.16 -1.87
N LEU A 56 16.72 0.08 -0.60
CA LEU A 56 17.96 -0.38 0.06
C LEU A 56 18.05 -1.92 0.07
N ILE A 57 16.99 -2.62 0.45
CA ILE A 57 16.96 -4.09 0.49
C ILE A 57 17.17 -4.68 -0.91
N ILE A 58 16.49 -4.12 -1.93
CA ILE A 58 16.65 -4.57 -3.32
C ILE A 58 18.09 -4.32 -3.80
N GLY A 59 18.65 -3.14 -3.52
CA GLY A 59 20.02 -2.77 -3.90
C GLY A 59 21.07 -3.67 -3.23
N LEU A 60 20.90 -3.95 -1.93
CA LEU A 60 21.79 -4.89 -1.20
C LEU A 60 21.67 -6.32 -1.72
N GLY A 61 20.46 -6.76 -2.07
CA GLY A 61 20.23 -8.08 -2.64
C GLY A 61 20.97 -8.28 -3.97
N SER A 62 20.93 -7.27 -4.85
CA SER A 62 21.69 -7.27 -6.11
C SER A 62 23.21 -7.29 -5.87
N ALA A 63 23.71 -6.41 -5.02
CA ALA A 63 25.14 -6.34 -4.68
C ALA A 63 25.67 -7.62 -4.00
N ALA A 64 24.79 -8.39 -3.36
CA ALA A 64 25.15 -9.69 -2.77
C ALA A 64 25.18 -10.82 -3.80
N GLY A 65 24.33 -10.76 -4.82
CA GLY A 65 24.20 -11.83 -5.81
C GLY A 65 25.48 -12.00 -6.66
N ASP A 66 26.04 -10.91 -7.13
CA ASP A 66 27.20 -10.96 -8.01
C ASP A 66 28.39 -11.76 -7.44
N PRO A 67 28.88 -11.49 -6.21
CA PRO A 67 29.99 -12.25 -5.64
C PRO A 67 29.65 -13.69 -5.28
N MET A 68 28.36 -14.08 -5.22
CA MET A 68 27.93 -15.45 -5.02
C MET A 68 28.06 -16.28 -6.31
N PHE A 69 27.75 -15.68 -7.46
CA PHE A 69 27.65 -16.38 -8.73
C PHE A 69 28.89 -16.23 -9.63
N TYR A 70 29.58 -15.09 -9.55
CA TYR A 70 30.69 -14.76 -10.47
C TYR A 70 32.03 -14.89 -9.75
N GLU A 71 32.93 -15.70 -10.34
CA GLU A 71 34.27 -15.93 -9.78
C GLU A 71 35.20 -14.72 -9.90
N ASP A 72 34.97 -13.87 -10.92
CA ASP A 72 35.70 -12.63 -11.17
C ASP A 72 35.31 -11.49 -10.23
N VAL A 73 34.16 -11.63 -9.50
CA VAL A 73 33.73 -10.67 -8.49
C VAL A 73 34.25 -11.06 -7.12
N GLY A 74 35.11 -10.22 -6.55
CA GLY A 74 35.66 -10.43 -5.21
C GLY A 74 34.66 -10.17 -4.10
N ILE A 75 34.71 -10.93 -3.00
CA ILE A 75 33.87 -10.73 -1.81
C ILE A 75 34.21 -9.41 -1.08
N LEU A 76 35.49 -9.01 -1.09
CA LEU A 76 35.93 -7.80 -0.39
C LEU A 76 35.35 -6.51 -1.01
N PRO A 77 35.30 -6.29 -2.33
CA PRO A 77 34.56 -5.18 -2.93
C PRO A 77 33.10 -5.15 -2.54
N ALA A 78 32.41 -6.29 -2.56
CA ALA A 78 31.02 -6.39 -2.13
C ALA A 78 30.85 -5.98 -0.65
N PHE A 79 31.72 -6.46 0.24
CA PHE A 79 31.70 -6.05 1.64
C PHE A 79 31.86 -4.53 1.81
N VAL A 80 32.73 -3.88 1.03
CA VAL A 80 32.89 -2.42 1.04
C VAL A 80 31.60 -1.73 0.58
N VAL A 81 30.94 -2.25 -0.46
CA VAL A 81 29.63 -1.72 -0.90
C VAL A 81 28.62 -1.81 0.23
N PHE A 82 28.50 -2.96 0.91
CA PHE A 82 27.60 -3.11 2.05
C PHE A 82 27.91 -2.12 3.17
N LEU A 83 29.20 -1.98 3.53
CA LEU A 83 29.61 -1.04 4.56
C LEU A 83 29.23 0.41 4.24
N VAL A 84 29.47 0.85 3.00
CA VAL A 84 29.13 2.20 2.54
C VAL A 84 27.62 2.41 2.55
N VAL A 85 26.87 1.48 1.96
CA VAL A 85 25.39 1.58 1.87
C VAL A 85 24.76 1.62 3.25
N ILE A 86 25.17 0.73 4.18
CA ILE A 86 24.66 0.75 5.56
C ILE A 86 25.04 2.03 6.30
N THR A 87 26.24 2.52 6.09
CA THR A 87 26.67 3.80 6.71
C THR A 87 25.82 4.95 6.20
N LEU A 88 25.59 5.03 4.89
CA LEU A 88 24.71 6.04 4.28
C LEU A 88 23.28 5.92 4.81
N TYR A 89 22.75 4.69 4.90
CA TYR A 89 21.43 4.44 5.48
C TYR A 89 21.32 4.99 6.90
N ILE A 90 22.29 4.67 7.77
CA ILE A 90 22.30 5.15 9.16
C ILE A 90 22.36 6.68 9.22
N ILE A 91 23.17 7.30 8.35
CA ILE A 91 23.28 8.78 8.28
C ILE A 91 21.94 9.37 7.86
N VAL A 92 21.34 8.86 6.78
CA VAL A 92 20.06 9.35 6.24
C VAL A 92 18.95 9.19 7.27
N THR A 93 18.83 8.02 7.91
CA THR A 93 17.82 7.77 8.95
C THR A 93 17.97 8.74 10.13
N ARG A 94 19.21 8.96 10.62
CA ARG A 94 19.44 9.94 11.70
C ARG A 94 19.13 11.38 11.28
N LEU A 95 19.34 11.69 10.00
CA LEU A 95 19.02 13.00 9.46
C LEU A 95 17.50 13.18 9.35
N SER A 96 16.79 12.13 8.93
CA SER A 96 15.33 12.08 8.88
C SER A 96 14.72 12.27 10.27
N ASP A 97 15.20 11.53 11.27
CA ASP A 97 14.75 11.67 12.67
C ASP A 97 14.96 13.08 13.24
N ARG A 98 15.95 13.82 12.73
CA ARG A 98 16.30 15.17 13.22
C ARG A 98 15.61 16.30 12.44
N PHE A 99 15.30 16.10 11.19
CA PHE A 99 14.78 17.12 10.30
C PHE A 99 13.50 16.67 9.61
N VAL A 100 12.35 17.15 10.07
CA VAL A 100 11.00 16.86 9.52
C VAL A 100 10.92 17.08 7.99
N LYS A 101 11.68 18.02 7.44
CA LYS A 101 11.73 18.24 5.98
C LYS A 101 12.36 17.08 5.23
N VAL A 102 13.37 16.43 5.81
CA VAL A 102 14.05 15.26 5.24
C VAL A 102 13.13 14.06 5.31
N GLU A 103 12.47 13.86 6.45
CA GLU A 103 11.47 12.82 6.65
C GLU A 103 10.35 12.92 5.59
N LYS A 104 9.75 14.10 5.41
CA LYS A 104 8.71 14.32 4.40
C LYS A 104 9.15 14.04 2.96
N ILE A 105 10.42 14.31 2.62
CA ILE A 105 10.96 14.04 1.28
C ILE A 105 11.20 12.55 1.08
N LEU A 106 11.64 11.83 2.11
CA LEU A 106 12.00 10.41 2.02
C LEU A 106 10.80 9.47 2.19
N GLU A 107 9.95 9.77 3.16
CA GLU A 107 8.86 8.88 3.57
C GLU A 107 7.48 9.41 3.14
N GLY A 108 7.37 10.70 2.82
CA GLY A 108 6.10 11.36 2.55
C GLY A 108 5.38 11.81 3.82
N GLU A 109 4.10 12.12 3.69
CA GLU A 109 3.21 12.46 4.80
C GLU A 109 1.96 11.58 4.75
N PRO A 110 1.37 11.22 5.91
CA PRO A 110 0.08 10.56 5.94
C PRO A 110 -0.99 11.43 5.28
N LEU A 111 -1.80 10.83 4.42
CA LEU A 111 -2.81 11.53 3.62
C LEU A 111 -4.21 11.26 4.17
N TYR A 112 -4.91 12.28 4.62
CA TYR A 112 -6.31 12.16 5.02
C TYR A 112 -7.20 11.98 3.79
N VAL A 113 -7.86 10.82 3.66
CA VAL A 113 -8.74 10.51 2.51
C VAL A 113 -10.21 10.46 2.89
N ILE A 114 -10.56 10.19 4.15
CA ILE A 114 -11.91 10.32 4.69
C ILE A 114 -11.88 11.21 5.93
N ARG A 115 -12.85 12.10 6.01
CA ARG A 115 -13.17 12.85 7.21
C ARG A 115 -14.69 12.95 7.35
N ASP A 116 -15.17 12.64 8.56
CA ASP A 116 -16.60 12.66 8.89
C ASP A 116 -17.51 11.88 7.92
N GLY A 117 -17.05 10.68 7.51
CA GLY A 117 -17.81 9.79 6.63
C GLY A 117 -17.82 10.19 5.15
N LYS A 118 -17.04 11.19 4.74
CA LYS A 118 -16.96 11.68 3.36
C LYS A 118 -15.56 11.58 2.81
N LEU A 119 -15.45 11.25 1.52
CA LEU A 119 -14.19 11.29 0.78
C LEU A 119 -13.73 12.73 0.54
N LEU A 120 -12.49 13.02 0.89
CA LEU A 120 -11.81 14.26 0.54
C LEU A 120 -11.28 14.12 -0.90
N MET A 121 -12.06 14.60 -1.88
CA MET A 121 -11.84 14.30 -3.30
C MET A 121 -10.49 14.75 -3.85
N GLU A 122 -9.94 15.86 -3.36
CA GLU A 122 -8.59 16.32 -3.74
C GLU A 122 -7.53 15.36 -3.24
N ALA A 123 -7.51 15.10 -1.93
CA ALA A 123 -6.58 14.17 -1.32
C ALA A 123 -6.71 12.75 -1.90
N PHE A 124 -7.94 12.31 -2.18
CA PHE A 124 -8.17 11.00 -2.79
C PHE A 124 -7.58 10.91 -4.20
N ARG A 125 -7.65 11.96 -5.01
CA ARG A 125 -6.98 12.02 -6.33
C ARG A 125 -5.45 11.95 -6.19
N ASP A 126 -4.90 12.63 -5.21
CA ASP A 126 -3.45 12.65 -4.95
C ASP A 126 -2.92 11.30 -4.47
N SER A 127 -3.78 10.44 -3.92
CA SER A 127 -3.39 9.10 -3.46
C SER A 127 -3.03 8.14 -4.60
N GLY A 128 -3.48 8.42 -5.82
CA GLY A 128 -3.28 7.55 -6.99
C GLY A 128 -4.10 6.24 -6.97
N LEU A 129 -4.94 6.04 -5.95
CA LEU A 129 -5.79 4.84 -5.83
C LEU A 129 -7.09 4.99 -6.63
N SER A 130 -7.54 3.89 -7.22
CA SER A 130 -8.90 3.81 -7.73
C SER A 130 -9.91 3.68 -6.57
N GLN A 131 -11.16 4.10 -6.81
CA GLN A 131 -12.22 3.97 -5.80
C GLN A 131 -12.49 2.51 -5.42
N ASP A 132 -12.40 1.59 -6.38
CA ASP A 132 -12.61 0.15 -6.14
C ASP A 132 -11.53 -0.45 -5.24
N GLU A 133 -10.25 -0.10 -5.47
CA GLU A 133 -9.13 -0.52 -4.61
C GLU A 133 -9.27 0.03 -3.19
N PHE A 134 -9.60 1.30 -3.08
CA PHE A 134 -9.82 1.95 -1.79
C PHE A 134 -10.98 1.30 -1.02
N PHE A 135 -12.13 1.08 -1.66
CA PHE A 135 -13.26 0.42 -1.03
C PHE A 135 -12.95 -1.06 -0.69
N ALA A 136 -12.13 -1.74 -1.51
CA ALA A 136 -11.66 -3.08 -1.17
C ALA A 136 -10.83 -3.09 0.12
N ALA A 137 -9.92 -2.13 0.29
CA ALA A 137 -9.11 -1.99 1.50
C ALA A 137 -9.97 -1.69 2.74
N LEU A 138 -11.00 -0.84 2.61
CA LEU A 138 -11.95 -0.58 3.69
C LEU A 138 -12.76 -1.83 4.06
N ARG A 139 -13.24 -2.63 3.08
CA ARG A 139 -13.94 -3.88 3.35
C ARG A 139 -13.06 -4.92 4.05
N LEU A 140 -11.77 -5.00 3.71
CA LEU A 140 -10.80 -5.86 4.43
C LEU A 140 -10.64 -5.45 5.90
N SER A 141 -10.96 -4.20 6.23
CA SER A 141 -10.99 -3.67 7.60
C SER A 141 -12.38 -3.66 8.22
N HIS A 142 -13.31 -4.46 7.66
CA HIS A 142 -14.68 -4.63 8.16
C HIS A 142 -15.52 -3.35 8.15
N VAL A 143 -15.30 -2.47 7.18
CA VAL A 143 -16.17 -1.33 6.91
C VAL A 143 -17.25 -1.75 5.93
N GLU A 144 -18.50 -1.46 6.21
CA GLU A 144 -19.65 -1.74 5.35
C GLU A 144 -20.12 -0.49 4.59
N HIS A 145 -20.06 0.67 5.25
CA HIS A 145 -20.40 1.96 4.66
C HIS A 145 -19.60 3.10 5.30
N LEU A 146 -19.46 4.22 4.58
CA LEU A 146 -18.63 5.33 5.03
C LEU A 146 -19.13 6.01 6.32
N GLY A 147 -20.41 5.87 6.65
CA GLY A 147 -20.98 6.44 7.88
C GLY A 147 -20.50 5.78 9.18
N GLN A 148 -19.85 4.60 9.11
CA GLN A 148 -19.20 3.96 10.24
C GLN A 148 -17.83 4.58 10.56
N VAL A 149 -17.26 5.32 9.60
CA VAL A 149 -15.87 5.76 9.65
C VAL A 149 -15.80 7.27 9.89
N ARG A 150 -15.11 7.64 10.98
CA ARG A 150 -14.84 9.04 11.29
C ARG A 150 -13.71 9.60 10.45
N THR A 151 -12.61 8.85 10.34
CA THR A 151 -11.40 9.29 9.64
C THR A 151 -10.67 8.11 9.05
N VAL A 152 -10.16 8.26 7.83
CA VAL A 152 -9.19 7.34 7.21
C VAL A 152 -7.98 8.14 6.76
N LEU A 153 -6.81 7.61 7.10
CA LEU A 153 -5.54 8.07 6.57
C LEU A 153 -4.90 6.96 5.74
N ILE A 154 -4.21 7.35 4.70
CA ILE A 154 -3.21 6.50 4.04
C ILE A 154 -1.88 6.87 4.67
N GLU A 155 -1.26 5.91 5.34
CA GLU A 155 0.04 6.08 5.98
C GLU A 155 1.17 6.12 4.93
N THR A 156 2.34 6.56 5.34
CA THR A 156 3.53 6.59 4.47
C THR A 156 3.96 5.19 3.99
N SER A 157 3.57 4.15 4.71
CA SER A 157 3.75 2.74 4.32
C SER A 157 2.74 2.27 3.24
N GLY A 158 1.71 3.08 2.94
CA GLY A 158 0.58 2.69 2.09
C GLY A 158 -0.51 1.91 2.83
N GLU A 159 -0.36 1.65 4.13
CA GLU A 159 -1.41 1.05 4.96
C GLU A 159 -2.49 2.06 5.32
N PHE A 160 -3.68 1.55 5.72
CA PHE A 160 -4.82 2.38 6.08
C PHE A 160 -5.01 2.45 7.59
N SER A 161 -4.94 3.65 8.15
CA SER A 161 -5.37 3.92 9.52
C SER A 161 -6.84 4.32 9.50
N ILE A 162 -7.70 3.47 10.09
CA ILE A 162 -9.15 3.67 10.09
C ILE A 162 -9.63 3.94 11.51
N LEU A 163 -10.21 5.11 11.72
CA LEU A 163 -10.81 5.53 12.98
C LEU A 163 -12.33 5.54 12.84
N PHE A 164 -12.99 4.70 13.61
CA PHE A 164 -14.43 4.52 13.58
C PHE A 164 -15.17 5.52 14.47
N TYR A 165 -16.45 5.71 14.19
CA TYR A 165 -17.38 6.25 15.17
C TYR A 165 -17.68 5.20 16.24
N ALA A 166 -18.14 5.62 17.41
CA ALA A 166 -18.80 4.74 18.35
C ALA A 166 -20.12 4.23 17.74
N ASP A 167 -20.58 3.03 18.11
CA ASP A 167 -21.77 2.42 17.49
C ASP A 167 -23.03 3.28 17.61
N ASP A 168 -23.16 4.05 18.68
CA ASP A 168 -24.29 4.98 18.86
C ASP A 168 -24.15 6.27 18.05
N ASP A 169 -22.96 6.58 17.54
CA ASP A 169 -22.64 7.75 16.73
C ASP A 169 -22.54 7.42 15.22
N VAL A 170 -22.80 6.16 14.83
CA VAL A 170 -22.82 5.75 13.42
C VAL A 170 -23.85 6.59 12.67
N ARG A 171 -23.43 7.12 11.52
CA ARG A 171 -24.22 8.01 10.68
C ARG A 171 -24.63 7.29 9.39
N TYR A 172 -25.60 7.86 8.68
CA TYR A 172 -25.83 7.45 7.31
C TYR A 172 -24.57 7.66 6.46
N GLY A 173 -24.29 6.73 5.56
CA GLY A 173 -23.12 6.81 4.69
C GLY A 173 -23.24 5.97 3.44
N LEU A 174 -22.33 6.19 2.49
CA LEU A 174 -22.25 5.44 1.25
C LEU A 174 -21.92 3.98 1.54
N PRO A 175 -22.78 3.02 1.17
CA PRO A 175 -22.43 1.59 1.23
C PRO A 175 -21.30 1.32 0.22
N ILE A 176 -20.37 0.45 0.61
CA ILE A 176 -19.18 0.19 -0.21
C ILE A 176 -19.14 -1.22 -0.82
N PHE A 177 -20.21 -2.00 -0.66
CA PHE A 177 -20.34 -3.29 -1.33
C PHE A 177 -20.68 -3.12 -2.83
N PRO A 178 -20.05 -3.94 -3.71
CA PRO A 178 -20.20 -3.77 -5.16
C PRO A 178 -21.65 -3.89 -5.64
N ASP A 179 -22.47 -4.73 -5.03
CA ASP A 179 -23.85 -4.94 -5.46
C ASP A 179 -24.77 -3.80 -5.05
N GLU A 180 -24.50 -3.14 -3.92
CA GLU A 180 -25.22 -1.95 -3.49
C GLU A 180 -24.85 -0.74 -4.34
N LEU A 181 -23.57 -0.60 -4.71
CA LEU A 181 -23.08 0.44 -5.61
C LEU A 181 -23.64 0.31 -7.04
N LYS A 182 -24.06 -0.89 -7.46
CA LYS A 182 -24.72 -1.13 -8.76
C LYS A 182 -26.17 -0.65 -8.78
N GLN A 183 -26.82 -0.50 -7.62
CA GLN A 183 -28.20 -0.01 -7.49
C GLN A 183 -28.31 1.51 -7.68
N LYS A 184 -27.59 2.06 -8.67
CA LYS A 184 -27.51 3.49 -8.92
C LYS A 184 -28.87 4.07 -9.32
N LEU A 185 -29.25 5.11 -8.64
CA LEU A 185 -30.43 5.94 -8.94
C LEU A 185 -30.01 7.08 -9.86
N ALA A 186 -29.64 6.79 -11.11
CA ALA A 186 -29.26 7.80 -12.09
C ALA A 186 -30.51 8.35 -12.76
N GLY A 187 -30.85 9.62 -12.51
CA GLY A 187 -31.92 10.36 -13.22
C GLY A 187 -33.32 9.72 -13.19
N ARG A 188 -33.54 8.74 -12.32
CA ARG A 188 -34.85 8.12 -12.14
C ARG A 188 -35.61 8.88 -11.07
N THR A 189 -36.82 9.29 -11.45
CA THR A 189 -37.84 9.70 -10.48
C THR A 189 -37.95 8.58 -9.45
N LEU A 190 -37.75 8.88 -8.18
CA LEU A 190 -37.94 7.95 -7.08
C LEU A 190 -39.44 7.61 -6.99
N THR A 191 -39.92 6.71 -7.87
CA THR A 191 -41.18 5.99 -7.61
C THR A 191 -40.90 4.96 -6.55
N VAL A 192 -40.60 5.42 -5.34
CA VAL A 192 -40.20 4.58 -4.24
C VAL A 192 -41.42 4.32 -3.39
N ASN A 193 -41.87 3.07 -3.39
CA ASN A 193 -42.66 2.50 -2.30
C ASN A 193 -41.78 2.20 -1.05
N GLY A 194 -40.67 2.93 -0.89
CA GLY A 194 -39.76 2.81 0.24
C GLY A 194 -39.25 4.18 0.68
N ASN A 195 -39.44 4.51 1.96
CA ASN A 195 -38.93 5.71 2.60
C ASN A 195 -37.40 5.61 2.71
N PHE A 196 -36.64 5.99 1.69
CA PHE A 196 -35.22 6.25 1.88
C PHE A 196 -35.09 7.64 2.51
N GLU A 197 -34.64 7.66 3.75
CA GLU A 197 -34.45 8.91 4.48
C GLU A 197 -33.28 9.70 3.89
N TYR A 198 -32.19 8.99 3.53
CA TYR A 198 -30.97 9.56 2.98
C TYR A 198 -30.45 8.78 1.76
N LEU A 199 -29.88 9.52 0.83
CA LEU A 199 -29.13 9.00 -0.32
C LEU A 199 -27.66 9.42 -0.19
N ALA A 200 -26.74 8.57 -0.65
CA ALA A 200 -25.33 8.84 -0.69
C ALA A 200 -24.83 8.95 -2.13
N CYS A 201 -24.02 9.95 -2.40
CA CYS A 201 -23.33 10.10 -3.68
C CYS A 201 -22.34 8.96 -3.88
N THR A 202 -22.42 8.25 -5.02
CA THR A 202 -21.56 7.10 -5.31
C THR A 202 -20.07 7.44 -5.40
N LYS A 203 -19.74 8.71 -5.64
CA LYS A 203 -18.37 9.16 -5.84
C LYS A 203 -17.71 9.69 -4.56
N CYS A 204 -18.35 10.58 -3.83
CA CYS A 204 -17.74 11.24 -2.67
C CYS A 204 -18.33 10.81 -1.32
N GLY A 205 -19.46 10.09 -1.32
CA GLY A 205 -20.19 9.75 -0.09
C GLY A 205 -20.98 10.91 0.52
N GLY A 206 -21.09 12.07 -0.16
CA GLY A 206 -21.94 13.17 0.27
C GLY A 206 -23.39 12.73 0.40
N LEU A 207 -24.08 13.15 1.47
CA LEU A 207 -25.47 12.76 1.76
C LEU A 207 -26.46 13.79 1.24
N HIS A 208 -27.62 13.30 0.79
CA HIS A 208 -28.76 14.11 0.38
C HIS A 208 -30.05 13.48 0.90
N LEU A 209 -31.03 14.30 1.28
CA LEU A 209 -32.38 13.81 1.57
C LEU A 209 -33.02 13.26 0.28
N GLY A 210 -33.68 12.11 0.38
CA GLY A 210 -34.30 11.44 -0.76
C GLY A 210 -35.52 12.19 -1.33
N ILE A 211 -35.32 13.41 -1.82
CA ILE A 211 -36.35 14.28 -2.40
C ILE A 211 -36.15 14.37 -3.92
N ASP A 212 -37.20 14.21 -4.68
CA ASP A 212 -37.21 14.32 -6.14
C ASP A 212 -37.43 15.81 -6.59
N PRO A 213 -36.72 16.31 -7.63
CA PRO A 213 -35.69 15.66 -8.42
C PRO A 213 -34.35 15.60 -7.70
N LEU A 214 -33.57 14.49 -7.95
CA LEU A 214 -32.23 14.32 -7.40
C LEU A 214 -31.27 15.37 -7.99
N PRO A 215 -30.60 16.15 -7.15
CA PRO A 215 -29.69 17.19 -7.61
C PRO A 215 -28.35 16.61 -8.05
N THR A 216 -27.56 17.42 -8.72
CA THR A 216 -26.12 17.20 -8.85
C THR A 216 -25.46 17.30 -7.48
N CYS A 217 -24.53 16.42 -7.16
CA CYS A 217 -23.81 16.46 -5.88
C CYS A 217 -23.01 17.77 -5.76
N PRO A 218 -23.21 18.58 -4.73
CA PRO A 218 -22.54 19.88 -4.58
C PRO A 218 -21.02 19.74 -4.32
N GLU A 219 -20.55 18.56 -3.91
CA GLU A 219 -19.14 18.33 -3.57
C GLU A 219 -18.31 17.78 -4.74
N CYS A 220 -18.91 17.01 -5.66
CA CYS A 220 -18.17 16.36 -6.74
C CYS A 220 -18.84 16.41 -8.11
N GLU A 221 -19.97 17.11 -8.22
CA GLU A 221 -20.72 17.34 -9.46
C GLU A 221 -21.25 16.06 -10.16
N VAL A 222 -21.26 14.92 -9.46
CA VAL A 222 -21.82 13.66 -9.97
C VAL A 222 -23.31 13.57 -9.64
N CYS A 223 -24.10 13.00 -10.58
CA CYS A 223 -25.57 12.83 -10.44
C CYS A 223 -25.96 11.37 -10.14
N GLU A 224 -25.08 10.58 -9.56
CA GLU A 224 -25.32 9.17 -9.23
C GLU A 224 -25.47 8.97 -7.73
N TRP A 225 -26.61 8.45 -7.32
CA TRP A 225 -26.98 8.27 -5.93
C TRP A 225 -27.34 6.83 -5.64
N VAL A 226 -27.09 6.36 -4.42
CA VAL A 226 -27.55 5.07 -3.87
C VAL A 226 -28.21 5.28 -2.51
N PRO A 227 -29.07 4.39 -2.04
CA PRO A 227 -29.58 4.44 -0.68
C PRO A 227 -28.41 4.45 0.32
N ALA A 228 -28.44 5.37 1.28
CA ALA A 228 -27.44 5.41 2.34
C ALA A 228 -27.73 4.35 3.40
N SER A 229 -26.70 3.76 3.98
CA SER A 229 -26.77 2.81 5.10
C SER A 229 -26.39 3.49 6.41
N ASN A 230 -27.01 3.07 7.52
CA ASN A 230 -26.64 3.44 8.89
C ASN A 230 -26.48 2.19 9.78
N ALA A 231 -26.19 1.03 9.18
CA ALA A 231 -25.96 -0.22 9.89
C ALA A 231 -24.81 -0.09 10.90
N LYS A 232 -24.99 -0.58 12.13
CA LYS A 232 -23.92 -0.66 13.12
C LYS A 232 -22.93 -1.75 12.72
N ARG A 233 -21.68 -1.65 13.21
CA ARG A 233 -20.62 -2.62 12.87
C ARG A 233 -20.83 -4.00 13.48
N ILE A 234 -21.35 -4.04 14.68
CA ILE A 234 -21.58 -5.25 15.46
C ILE A 234 -22.93 -5.08 16.16
N ASP A 235 -23.84 -6.02 15.98
CA ASP A 235 -25.07 -6.16 16.74
C ASP A 235 -24.85 -7.11 17.92
#